data_b018c0059cd4633c03c27addfc2e4ed7
#
_entry.id   b018c0059cd4633c03c27addfc2e4ed7
#
_cell.length_a   1.000
_cell.length_b   1.000
_cell.length_c   1.000
_cell.angle_alpha   90.00
_cell.angle_beta   90.00
_cell.angle_gamma   90.00
#
_symmetry.space_group_name_H-M   'P 1'
#
loop_
_entity.id
_entity.type
_entity.pdbx_description
1 polymer ?
#
loop_
_entity_poly.entity_id
_entity_poly.type
_entity_poly.pdbx_seq_one_letter_code
_entity_poly.pdbx_strand_id
1 'polypeptide(L)'
;MSTFVKDFIERETVSRRNFLFAAAAGMGAAAVPGLFGGGIARAALTDPAIAWSYRDRASAYWNSVVSGGEAFVESLGKPKSTLISLINEGSTEKSLADIKAFLAKNNGNCAIACDANDSPNARPVVEAVQAAGAYVSTIWNKTDDLHPWDFGDNYVSHMTWSDEKPAEETARILFKAMGGEGGVVHLGGIAANNPAVERLNGLKNALKDFPKVELLDAEPADWDTQKGAALMASFLTRYGDKIKGVHCANDNIAYGVIEALRAEGIENMPIVAYDGNPEAVQMVMDGQLLATVFTNPHWGGGISAALAYHAAIGTFKPSEEPKEHREFYGPTILVTAKDAAEFKAKYLDSVPTYDWKDFWGPSNGQIQYKS
;
A
#
# COMPACT_ATOMS: atom_id res chain seq x y z
N MET A 1 -28.67 -10.06 -51.81
CA MET A 1 -28.08 -10.63 -50.57
C MET A 1 -27.57 -12.01 -50.94
N SER A 2 -26.26 -12.13 -50.99
CA SER A 2 -25.52 -13.20 -51.65
C SER A 2 -25.54 -14.49 -50.83
N THR A 3 -25.67 -15.58 -51.53
CA THR A 3 -25.70 -17.00 -51.14
C THR A 3 -24.44 -17.44 -50.31
N PHE A 4 -23.53 -16.52 -50.06
CA PHE A 4 -22.26 -16.81 -49.37
C PHE A 4 -22.29 -16.73 -47.82
N VAL A 5 -23.42 -16.22 -47.28
CA VAL A 5 -23.55 -16.06 -45.81
C VAL A 5 -24.29 -17.24 -45.17
N LYS A 6 -24.95 -18.09 -45.94
CA LYS A 6 -25.64 -19.27 -45.39
C LYS A 6 -24.77 -20.49 -45.17
N ASP A 7 -23.65 -20.62 -45.90
CA ASP A 7 -22.76 -21.81 -45.78
C ASP A 7 -21.75 -21.72 -44.64
N PHE A 8 -21.63 -20.56 -43.97
CA PHE A 8 -20.71 -20.42 -42.82
C PHE A 8 -21.34 -20.75 -41.46
N ILE A 9 -22.66 -20.81 -41.38
CA ILE A 9 -23.37 -21.05 -40.11
C ILE A 9 -23.68 -22.55 -39.88
N GLU A 10 -23.55 -23.41 -40.92
CA GLU A 10 -23.86 -24.84 -40.78
C GLU A 10 -22.65 -25.75 -40.46
N ARG A 11 -21.46 -25.24 -40.23
CA ARG A 11 -20.24 -26.09 -39.95
C ARG A 11 -19.72 -26.08 -38.54
N GLU A 12 -20.34 -25.42 -37.57
CA GLU A 12 -19.91 -25.46 -36.16
C GLU A 12 -20.99 -25.95 -35.19
N THR A 13 -21.65 -27.07 -35.52
CA THR A 13 -22.35 -27.87 -34.52
C THR A 13 -21.68 -29.23 -34.36
N VAL A 14 -20.42 -29.22 -33.90
CA VAL A 14 -19.82 -30.40 -33.29
C VAL A 14 -20.31 -30.49 -31.86
N SER A 15 -21.24 -31.37 -31.68
CA SER A 15 -21.99 -31.69 -30.47
C SER A 15 -21.09 -31.87 -29.25
N ARG A 16 -21.37 -31.06 -28.19
CA ARG A 16 -20.85 -31.24 -26.81
C ARG A 16 -21.17 -32.63 -26.22
N ARG A 17 -21.73 -33.55 -26.97
CA ARG A 17 -22.20 -34.88 -26.53
C ARG A 17 -21.11 -35.97 -26.73
N ASN A 18 -20.06 -35.73 -27.51
CA ASN A 18 -19.01 -36.73 -27.80
C ASN A 18 -17.74 -36.58 -26.96
N PHE A 19 -17.70 -35.64 -26.04
CA PHE A 19 -16.52 -35.48 -25.14
C PHE A 19 -16.67 -36.23 -23.80
N LEU A 20 -17.83 -36.86 -23.55
CA LEU A 20 -18.10 -37.56 -22.28
C LEU A 20 -18.03 -39.11 -22.35
N PHE A 21 -17.58 -39.71 -23.45
CA PHE A 21 -17.54 -41.17 -23.58
C PHE A 21 -16.17 -41.82 -23.72
N ALA A 22 -15.08 -41.08 -23.46
CA ALA A 22 -13.72 -41.63 -23.58
C ALA A 22 -12.95 -41.76 -22.24
N ALA A 23 -13.63 -41.72 -21.08
CA ALA A 23 -13.01 -41.86 -19.77
C ALA A 23 -13.71 -42.86 -18.84
N ALA A 24 -14.27 -43.96 -19.40
CA ALA A 24 -14.87 -44.99 -18.58
C ALA A 24 -14.43 -46.39 -19.03
N ALA A 25 -13.15 -46.70 -18.81
CA ALA A 25 -12.68 -48.11 -18.78
C ALA A 25 -11.39 -48.19 -17.98
N GLY A 26 -11.48 -48.63 -16.72
CA GLY A 26 -10.31 -49.13 -15.97
C GLY A 26 -10.05 -48.41 -14.65
N MET A 27 -10.69 -48.84 -13.59
CA MET A 27 -10.15 -49.38 -12.33
C MET A 27 -11.20 -49.26 -11.23
N GLY A 28 -11.55 -50.40 -10.64
CA GLY A 28 -12.41 -50.47 -9.47
C GLY A 28 -11.82 -49.74 -8.29
N ALA A 29 -12.56 -48.76 -7.79
CA ALA A 29 -12.23 -48.13 -6.54
C ALA A 29 -13.28 -48.49 -5.50
N ALA A 30 -12.84 -49.19 -4.46
CA ALA A 30 -13.62 -49.42 -3.26
C ALA A 30 -14.01 -48.02 -2.66
N ALA A 31 -15.30 -47.78 -2.49
CA ALA A 31 -15.81 -46.63 -1.82
C ALA A 31 -15.45 -46.69 -0.34
N VAL A 32 -14.62 -45.78 0.14
CA VAL A 32 -14.43 -45.48 1.55
C VAL A 32 -15.30 -44.25 1.86
N PRO A 33 -16.35 -44.32 2.70
CA PRO A 33 -17.12 -43.18 3.12
C PRO A 33 -16.36 -42.45 4.25
N GLY A 34 -16.09 -41.19 4.09
CA GLY A 34 -15.70 -40.29 5.16
C GLY A 34 -14.29 -39.70 5.04
N LEU A 35 -14.18 -38.63 4.27
CA LEU A 35 -13.10 -37.63 4.40
C LEU A 35 -13.47 -36.39 3.56
N PHE A 36 -14.59 -35.72 3.90
CA PHE A 36 -14.82 -34.35 3.50
C PHE A 36 -14.53 -33.49 4.73
N GLY A 37 -13.38 -32.81 4.79
CA GLY A 37 -13.06 -31.90 5.88
C GLY A 37 -11.56 -31.72 6.18
N GLY A 38 -10.67 -32.15 5.29
CA GLY A 38 -9.25 -31.84 5.44
C GLY A 38 -8.78 -30.99 4.27
N GLY A 39 -8.54 -29.70 4.48
CA GLY A 39 -7.77 -28.91 3.53
C GLY A 39 -6.49 -29.67 3.22
N ILE A 40 -6.20 -29.90 1.93
CA ILE A 40 -4.93 -30.51 1.51
C ILE A 40 -3.82 -29.57 1.99
N ALA A 41 -3.11 -29.95 3.03
CA ALA A 41 -1.90 -29.22 3.46
C ALA A 41 -0.96 -29.20 2.26
N ARG A 42 -0.81 -28.04 1.65
CA ARG A 42 0.11 -27.87 0.52
C ARG A 42 1.54 -28.03 1.03
N ALA A 43 2.39 -28.74 0.27
CA ALA A 43 3.79 -28.83 0.62
C ALA A 43 4.43 -27.43 0.61
N ALA A 44 5.29 -27.17 1.59
CA ALA A 44 6.09 -25.96 1.64
C ALA A 44 6.89 -25.77 0.34
N LEU A 45 7.00 -24.53 -0.12
CA LEU A 45 7.79 -24.19 -1.29
C LEU A 45 9.28 -24.32 -0.97
N THR A 46 10.06 -24.73 -1.96
CA THR A 46 11.52 -24.81 -1.81
C THR A 46 12.16 -23.62 -2.49
N ASP A 47 12.90 -22.82 -1.73
CA ASP A 47 13.62 -21.64 -2.20
C ASP A 47 12.78 -20.72 -3.12
N PRO A 48 11.67 -20.17 -2.64
CA PRO A 48 10.76 -19.38 -3.46
C PRO A 48 11.43 -18.09 -3.96
N ALA A 49 11.11 -17.69 -5.18
CA ALA A 49 11.49 -16.39 -5.71
C ALA A 49 10.77 -15.28 -4.91
N ILE A 50 11.52 -14.26 -4.50
CA ILE A 50 11.00 -13.18 -3.65
C ILE A 50 10.85 -11.91 -4.47
N ALA A 51 9.66 -11.28 -4.45
CA ALA A 51 9.42 -10.02 -5.14
C ALA A 51 8.73 -8.99 -4.24
N TRP A 52 9.00 -7.72 -4.54
CA TRP A 52 8.23 -6.58 -4.09
C TRP A 52 7.58 -5.88 -5.27
N SER A 53 6.25 -5.75 -5.27
CA SER A 53 5.48 -4.99 -6.26
C SER A 53 5.08 -3.63 -5.66
N TYR A 54 5.54 -2.54 -6.28
CA TYR A 54 5.39 -1.18 -5.79
C TYR A 54 5.41 -0.14 -6.90
N ARG A 55 5.06 1.11 -6.55
CA ARG A 55 4.79 2.17 -7.51
C ARG A 55 6.01 2.63 -8.31
N ASP A 56 7.06 3.13 -7.67
CA ASP A 56 8.21 3.75 -8.34
C ASP A 56 9.47 3.79 -7.47
N ARG A 57 10.60 4.18 -8.08
CA ARG A 57 11.88 4.42 -7.40
C ARG A 57 12.21 5.90 -7.21
N ALA A 58 11.39 6.82 -7.71
CA ALA A 58 11.62 8.25 -7.51
C ALA A 58 11.28 8.69 -6.09
N SER A 59 10.32 8.00 -5.47
CA SER A 59 9.88 8.28 -4.10
C SER A 59 10.88 7.75 -3.07
N ALA A 60 11.30 8.60 -2.14
CA ALA A 60 12.11 8.22 -0.96
C ALA A 60 11.36 7.19 -0.10
N TYR A 61 10.04 7.30 0.00
CA TYR A 61 9.17 6.35 0.68
C TYR A 61 9.34 4.93 0.13
N TRP A 62 9.13 4.73 -1.18
CA TRP A 62 9.23 3.41 -1.81
C TRP A 62 10.66 2.85 -1.79
N ASN A 63 11.69 3.72 -1.89
CA ASN A 63 13.06 3.29 -1.71
C ASN A 63 13.31 2.74 -0.30
N SER A 64 12.72 3.36 0.72
CA SER A 64 12.80 2.86 2.10
C SER A 64 12.07 1.53 2.27
N VAL A 65 10.88 1.36 1.68
CA VAL A 65 10.14 0.07 1.67
C VAL A 65 11.01 -1.04 1.06
N VAL A 66 11.57 -0.80 -0.12
CA VAL A 66 12.41 -1.81 -0.82
C VAL A 66 13.67 -2.11 -0.03
N SER A 67 14.31 -1.10 0.58
CA SER A 67 15.50 -1.32 1.42
C SER A 67 15.22 -2.24 2.61
N GLY A 68 14.01 -2.19 3.17
CA GLY A 68 13.56 -3.14 4.19
C GLY A 68 13.44 -4.57 3.67
N GLY A 69 12.84 -4.73 2.50
CA GLY A 69 12.78 -6.03 1.82
C GLY A 69 14.16 -6.58 1.49
N GLU A 70 15.10 -5.73 1.06
CA GLU A 70 16.49 -6.09 0.83
C GLU A 70 17.20 -6.51 2.13
N ALA A 71 16.99 -5.78 3.23
CA ALA A 71 17.54 -6.12 4.54
C ALA A 71 17.00 -7.48 5.05
N PHE A 72 15.72 -7.76 4.82
CA PHE A 72 15.16 -9.08 5.09
C PHE A 72 15.89 -10.18 4.28
N VAL A 73 16.07 -9.99 2.98
CA VAL A 73 16.76 -10.97 2.11
C VAL A 73 18.21 -11.19 2.56
N GLU A 74 18.92 -10.12 2.96
CA GLU A 74 20.27 -10.23 3.53
C GLU A 74 20.29 -11.03 4.83
N SER A 75 19.25 -10.93 5.66
CA SER A 75 19.13 -11.72 6.90
C SER A 75 19.00 -13.23 6.64
N LEU A 76 18.58 -13.62 5.44
CA LEU A 76 18.57 -15.02 4.97
C LEU A 76 19.95 -15.50 4.44
N GLY A 77 20.97 -14.66 4.49
CA GLY A 77 22.27 -14.91 3.89
C GLY A 77 22.30 -14.83 2.36
N LYS A 78 21.31 -14.18 1.75
CA LYS A 78 21.20 -14.00 0.29
C LYS A 78 21.59 -12.56 -0.11
N PRO A 79 22.10 -12.34 -1.34
CA PRO A 79 22.39 -10.99 -1.81
C PRO A 79 21.09 -10.19 -2.03
N LYS A 80 21.14 -8.87 -1.87
CA LYS A 80 20.01 -7.95 -2.09
C LYS A 80 19.33 -8.15 -3.46
N SER A 81 20.09 -8.47 -4.49
CA SER A 81 19.60 -8.74 -5.84
C SER A 81 18.66 -9.95 -5.95
N THR A 82 18.52 -10.74 -4.87
CA THR A 82 17.52 -11.82 -4.80
C THR A 82 16.10 -11.25 -4.69
N LEU A 83 15.94 -10.03 -4.12
CA LEU A 83 14.66 -9.34 -4.12
C LEU A 83 14.38 -8.75 -5.50
N ILE A 84 13.36 -9.23 -6.16
CA ILE A 84 12.95 -8.75 -7.49
C ILE A 84 11.99 -7.57 -7.32
N SER A 85 12.34 -6.43 -7.90
CA SER A 85 11.45 -5.25 -7.94
C SER A 85 10.50 -5.34 -9.13
N LEU A 86 9.19 -5.33 -8.86
CA LEU A 86 8.12 -5.22 -9.84
C LEU A 86 7.56 -3.80 -9.79
N ILE A 87 8.07 -2.91 -10.64
CA ILE A 87 7.75 -1.48 -10.61
C ILE A 87 6.58 -1.21 -11.56
N ASN A 88 5.44 -0.81 -10.99
CA ASN A 88 4.20 -0.62 -11.75
C ASN A 88 3.99 0.81 -12.28
N GLU A 89 4.81 1.78 -11.89
CA GLU A 89 4.77 3.18 -12.35
C GLU A 89 3.41 3.85 -12.10
N GLY A 90 2.68 3.39 -11.07
CA GLY A 90 1.34 3.88 -10.74
C GLY A 90 0.22 3.28 -11.62
N SER A 91 0.52 2.31 -12.50
CA SER A 91 -0.48 1.62 -13.30
C SER A 91 -0.98 0.35 -12.61
N THR A 92 -2.27 0.29 -12.38
CA THR A 92 -2.98 -0.86 -11.80
C THR A 92 -2.89 -2.08 -12.72
N GLU A 93 -3.07 -1.87 -14.03
CA GLU A 93 -2.98 -2.94 -15.04
C GLU A 93 -1.57 -3.52 -15.12
N LYS A 94 -0.54 -2.64 -15.09
CA LYS A 94 0.84 -3.06 -15.10
C LYS A 94 1.20 -3.85 -13.84
N SER A 95 0.73 -3.41 -12.66
CA SER A 95 0.91 -4.12 -11.39
C SER A 95 0.45 -5.57 -11.48
N LEU A 96 -0.78 -5.80 -11.92
CA LEU A 96 -1.34 -7.14 -12.07
C LEU A 96 -0.64 -7.95 -13.16
N ALA A 97 -0.29 -7.33 -14.30
CA ALA A 97 0.40 -7.99 -15.41
C ALA A 97 1.81 -8.45 -15.01
N ASP A 98 2.59 -7.60 -14.32
CA ASP A 98 3.95 -7.92 -13.87
C ASP A 98 3.94 -9.04 -12.82
N ILE A 99 2.97 -9.02 -11.88
CA ILE A 99 2.78 -10.10 -10.90
C ILE A 99 2.45 -11.41 -11.60
N LYS A 100 1.50 -11.44 -12.56
CA LYS A 100 1.17 -12.64 -13.32
C LYS A 100 2.35 -13.18 -14.11
N ALA A 101 3.14 -12.30 -14.74
CA ALA A 101 4.35 -12.68 -15.46
C ALA A 101 5.40 -13.29 -14.51
N PHE A 102 5.60 -12.69 -13.32
CA PHE A 102 6.50 -13.21 -12.30
C PHE A 102 6.07 -14.60 -11.79
N LEU A 103 4.77 -14.78 -11.51
CA LEU A 103 4.20 -16.06 -11.11
C LEU A 103 4.41 -17.15 -12.18
N ALA A 104 4.13 -16.82 -13.44
CA ALA A 104 4.32 -17.75 -14.57
C ALA A 104 5.79 -18.15 -14.76
N LYS A 105 6.71 -17.17 -14.71
CA LYS A 105 8.15 -17.38 -14.84
C LYS A 105 8.70 -18.35 -13.80
N ASN A 106 8.16 -18.31 -12.59
CA ASN A 106 8.63 -19.11 -11.45
C ASN A 106 7.72 -20.32 -11.14
N ASN A 107 6.77 -20.66 -12.03
CA ASN A 107 5.81 -21.76 -11.85
C ASN A 107 5.06 -21.70 -10.49
N GLY A 108 4.74 -20.50 -10.02
CA GLY A 108 4.08 -20.26 -8.74
C GLY A 108 4.97 -20.45 -7.51
N ASN A 109 6.25 -20.78 -7.66
CA ASN A 109 7.21 -20.89 -6.54
C ASN A 109 7.65 -19.48 -6.10
N CYS A 110 6.72 -18.70 -5.51
CA CYS A 110 6.91 -17.28 -5.23
C CYS A 110 6.40 -16.87 -3.85
N ALA A 111 7.11 -15.91 -3.25
CA ALA A 111 6.69 -15.09 -2.11
C ALA A 111 6.69 -13.62 -2.53
N ILE A 112 5.57 -12.94 -2.42
CA ILE A 112 5.38 -11.59 -2.96
C ILE A 112 4.93 -10.66 -1.85
N ALA A 113 5.61 -9.52 -1.69
CA ALA A 113 5.09 -8.36 -0.98
C ALA A 113 4.54 -7.37 -2.02
N CYS A 114 3.39 -6.76 -1.76
CA CYS A 114 2.68 -5.99 -2.76
C CYS A 114 1.93 -4.79 -2.17
N ASP A 115 2.13 -3.61 -2.76
CA ASP A 115 1.09 -2.58 -2.81
C ASP A 115 0.31 -2.73 -4.11
N ALA A 116 -1.01 -2.87 -3.99
CA ALA A 116 -1.89 -3.10 -5.14
C ALA A 116 -2.11 -1.86 -6.02
N ASN A 117 -1.49 -0.73 -5.66
CA ASN A 117 -1.60 0.60 -6.26
C ASN A 117 -2.96 1.28 -6.06
N ASP A 118 -4.07 0.54 -6.12
CA ASP A 118 -5.40 0.97 -5.67
C ASP A 118 -6.14 -0.17 -4.95
N SER A 119 -7.19 0.19 -4.17
CA SER A 119 -7.89 -0.78 -3.34
C SER A 119 -8.63 -1.86 -4.13
N PRO A 120 -9.33 -1.57 -5.26
CA PRO A 120 -9.97 -2.59 -6.08
C PRO A 120 -9.02 -3.63 -6.69
N ASN A 121 -7.76 -3.25 -6.97
CA ASN A 121 -6.79 -4.16 -7.59
C ASN A 121 -6.24 -5.23 -6.63
N ALA A 122 -6.39 -5.06 -5.34
CA ALA A 122 -5.89 -6.05 -4.37
C ALA A 122 -6.51 -7.44 -4.59
N ARG A 123 -7.82 -7.52 -4.85
CA ARG A 123 -8.52 -8.80 -5.08
C ARG A 123 -7.99 -9.55 -6.30
N PRO A 124 -7.90 -8.99 -7.52
CA PRO A 124 -7.32 -9.67 -8.69
C PRO A 124 -5.87 -10.13 -8.46
N VAL A 125 -5.06 -9.37 -7.71
CA VAL A 125 -3.69 -9.77 -7.33
C VAL A 125 -3.73 -11.00 -6.45
N VAL A 126 -4.51 -10.99 -5.37
CA VAL A 126 -4.62 -12.11 -4.42
C VAL A 126 -5.14 -13.38 -5.12
N GLU A 127 -6.17 -13.24 -5.95
CA GLU A 127 -6.73 -14.36 -6.74
C GLU A 127 -5.70 -14.97 -7.70
N ALA A 128 -4.90 -14.13 -8.37
CA ALA A 128 -3.84 -14.61 -9.26
C ALA A 128 -2.74 -15.36 -8.49
N VAL A 129 -2.36 -14.85 -7.32
CA VAL A 129 -1.36 -15.50 -6.45
C VAL A 129 -1.87 -16.82 -5.89
N GLN A 130 -3.12 -16.85 -5.39
CA GLN A 130 -3.75 -18.08 -4.91
C GLN A 130 -3.86 -19.15 -6.01
N ALA A 131 -4.33 -18.74 -7.20
CA ALA A 131 -4.46 -19.67 -8.34
C ALA A 131 -3.11 -20.28 -8.77
N ALA A 132 -2.01 -19.52 -8.68
CA ALA A 132 -0.67 -20.00 -8.93
C ALA A 132 -0.10 -20.83 -7.77
N GLY A 133 -0.73 -20.76 -6.58
CA GLY A 133 -0.30 -21.39 -5.36
C GLY A 133 0.95 -20.76 -4.72
N ALA A 134 1.18 -19.52 -5.02
CA ALA A 134 2.16 -18.65 -4.39
C ALA A 134 1.61 -18.00 -3.12
N TYR A 135 2.40 -17.14 -2.49
CA TYR A 135 2.05 -16.45 -1.24
C TYR A 135 2.22 -14.95 -1.40
N VAL A 136 1.27 -14.19 -0.83
CA VAL A 136 1.31 -12.71 -0.88
C VAL A 136 0.98 -12.10 0.47
N SER A 137 1.75 -11.07 0.84
CA SER A 137 1.40 -10.07 1.86
C SER A 137 1.17 -8.75 1.17
N THR A 138 0.07 -8.06 1.50
CA THR A 138 -0.25 -6.76 0.91
C THR A 138 -0.09 -5.62 1.92
N ILE A 139 0.19 -4.42 1.41
CA ILE A 139 0.17 -3.20 2.23
C ILE A 139 -0.73 -2.13 1.63
N TRP A 140 -1.14 -1.16 2.45
CA TRP A 140 -1.91 0.05 2.14
C TRP A 140 -3.31 -0.20 1.61
N ASN A 141 -3.42 -0.82 0.44
CA ASN A 141 -4.63 -0.74 -0.39
C ASN A 141 -5.33 -2.09 -0.51
N LYS A 142 -6.56 -2.18 -0.02
CA LYS A 142 -7.54 -3.24 -0.30
C LYS A 142 -8.96 -2.74 -0.03
N THR A 143 -9.95 -3.42 -0.56
CA THR A 143 -11.36 -3.19 -0.19
C THR A 143 -11.67 -3.83 1.16
N ASP A 144 -12.63 -3.28 1.91
CA ASP A 144 -12.96 -3.74 3.26
C ASP A 144 -13.50 -5.19 3.31
N ASP A 145 -14.08 -5.65 2.20
CA ASP A 145 -14.62 -7.01 2.02
C ASP A 145 -13.58 -8.06 1.59
N LEU A 146 -12.32 -7.67 1.43
CA LEU A 146 -11.24 -8.57 1.06
C LEU A 146 -10.39 -8.94 2.29
N HIS A 147 -10.51 -10.16 2.78
CA HIS A 147 -9.80 -10.58 3.97
C HIS A 147 -8.79 -11.70 3.70
N PRO A 148 -7.60 -11.70 4.33
CA PRO A 148 -6.61 -12.75 4.16
C PRO A 148 -7.13 -14.15 4.47
N TRP A 149 -7.98 -14.33 5.46
CA TRP A 149 -8.54 -15.64 5.84
C TRP A 149 -9.51 -16.23 4.81
N ASP A 150 -10.02 -15.44 3.86
CA ASP A 150 -10.90 -15.92 2.80
C ASP A 150 -10.13 -16.66 1.68
N PHE A 151 -8.79 -16.51 1.66
CA PHE A 151 -7.87 -17.08 0.67
C PHE A 151 -6.90 -18.10 1.26
N GLY A 152 -7.21 -18.65 2.45
CA GLY A 152 -6.36 -19.62 3.14
C GLY A 152 -5.00 -19.04 3.51
N ASP A 153 -3.93 -19.82 3.30
CA ASP A 153 -2.55 -19.39 3.61
C ASP A 153 -1.90 -18.56 2.50
N ASN A 154 -2.45 -18.57 1.29
CA ASN A 154 -1.87 -17.89 0.13
C ASN A 154 -1.93 -16.35 0.24
N TYR A 155 -3.01 -15.81 0.81
CA TYR A 155 -3.06 -14.43 1.22
C TYR A 155 -2.64 -14.35 2.69
N VAL A 156 -1.36 -14.09 2.91
CA VAL A 156 -0.72 -14.22 4.22
C VAL A 156 -1.22 -13.17 5.20
N SER A 157 -1.12 -11.91 4.81
CA SER A 157 -1.49 -10.78 5.65
C SER A 157 -1.77 -9.52 4.84
N HIS A 158 -2.49 -8.60 5.46
CA HIS A 158 -2.61 -7.21 5.03
C HIS A 158 -2.16 -6.27 6.15
N MET A 159 -1.25 -5.36 5.84
CA MET A 159 -0.83 -4.30 6.73
C MET A 159 -1.20 -2.94 6.14
N THR A 160 -1.77 -2.07 6.95
CA THR A 160 -1.96 -0.66 6.62
C THR A 160 -1.58 0.19 7.83
N TRP A 161 -1.86 1.48 7.79
CA TRP A 161 -1.63 2.37 8.92
C TRP A 161 -2.96 3.04 9.27
N SER A 162 -3.17 3.31 10.54
CA SER A 162 -4.35 4.06 11.00
C SER A 162 -4.10 5.54 10.74
N ASP A 163 -4.44 6.00 9.54
CA ASP A 163 -4.06 7.32 9.05
C ASP A 163 -4.99 8.46 9.51
N GLU A 164 -6.26 8.15 9.81
CA GLU A 164 -7.25 9.17 10.16
C GLU A 164 -6.87 9.98 11.39
N LYS A 165 -6.42 9.30 12.46
CA LYS A 165 -6.08 10.00 13.71
C LYS A 165 -4.78 10.81 13.60
N PRO A 166 -3.66 10.31 13.08
CA PRO A 166 -2.46 11.13 12.86
C PRO A 166 -2.71 12.31 11.92
N ALA A 167 -3.55 12.14 10.89
CA ALA A 167 -3.93 13.24 10.00
C ALA A 167 -4.80 14.28 10.70
N GLU A 168 -5.67 13.88 11.63
CA GLU A 168 -6.38 14.81 12.50
C GLU A 168 -5.41 15.60 13.40
N GLU A 169 -4.39 14.93 13.95
CA GLU A 169 -3.38 15.58 14.80
C GLU A 169 -2.55 16.61 14.01
N THR A 170 -2.09 16.25 12.79
CA THR A 170 -1.38 17.21 11.92
C THR A 170 -2.26 18.38 11.51
N ALA A 171 -3.54 18.15 11.17
CA ALA A 171 -4.49 19.21 10.87
C ALA A 171 -4.72 20.15 12.07
N ARG A 172 -4.78 19.64 13.29
CA ARG A 172 -4.86 20.47 14.52
C ARG A 172 -3.61 21.32 14.73
N ILE A 173 -2.43 20.81 14.39
CA ILE A 173 -1.18 21.59 14.41
C ILE A 173 -1.29 22.71 13.39
N LEU A 174 -1.70 22.40 12.15
CA LEU A 174 -1.91 23.37 11.09
C LEU A 174 -2.87 24.49 11.51
N PHE A 175 -4.05 24.14 12.01
CA PHE A 175 -5.07 25.12 12.40
C PHE A 175 -4.62 26.01 13.55
N LYS A 176 -3.87 25.50 14.51
CA LYS A 176 -3.27 26.32 15.57
C LYS A 176 -2.25 27.30 15.01
N ALA A 177 -1.41 26.88 14.05
CA ALA A 177 -0.45 27.77 13.40
C ALA A 177 -1.14 28.85 12.55
N MET A 178 -2.33 28.56 11.99
CA MET A 178 -3.19 29.54 11.32
C MET A 178 -3.89 30.52 12.28
N GLY A 179 -3.73 30.38 13.60
CA GLY A 179 -4.48 31.20 14.59
C GLY A 179 -5.91 30.72 14.81
N GLY A 180 -6.29 29.55 14.35
CA GLY A 180 -7.62 28.94 14.50
C GLY A 180 -8.68 29.48 13.56
N GLU A 181 -8.31 30.22 12.49
CA GLU A 181 -9.23 30.82 11.52
C GLU A 181 -8.61 30.90 10.12
N GLY A 182 -9.45 31.08 9.09
CA GLY A 182 -9.03 31.23 7.69
C GLY A 182 -9.22 29.97 6.86
N GLY A 183 -8.84 30.07 5.57
CA GLY A 183 -9.05 28.99 4.61
C GLY A 183 -7.89 27.97 4.60
N VAL A 184 -8.23 26.70 4.53
CA VAL A 184 -7.28 25.63 4.30
C VAL A 184 -7.60 24.92 2.98
N VAL A 185 -6.58 24.51 2.24
CA VAL A 185 -6.72 23.64 1.09
C VAL A 185 -6.09 22.26 1.38
N HIS A 186 -6.67 21.20 0.80
CA HIS A 186 -6.14 19.84 0.89
C HIS A 186 -5.72 19.33 -0.48
N LEU A 187 -4.46 18.91 -0.57
CA LEU A 187 -3.94 18.22 -1.74
C LEU A 187 -3.81 16.72 -1.40
N GLY A 188 -4.72 15.94 -1.99
CA GLY A 188 -4.91 14.52 -1.68
C GLY A 188 -4.01 13.57 -2.47
N GLY A 189 -4.00 12.32 -2.05
CA GLY A 189 -3.44 11.22 -2.85
C GLY A 189 -4.39 10.77 -3.96
N ILE A 190 -4.14 9.56 -4.50
CA ILE A 190 -5.05 8.90 -5.45
C ILE A 190 -6.39 8.66 -4.74
N ALA A 191 -7.49 9.11 -5.33
CA ALA A 191 -8.81 9.11 -4.69
C ALA A 191 -9.32 7.71 -4.28
N ALA A 192 -8.88 6.66 -4.99
CA ALA A 192 -9.24 5.26 -4.69
C ALA A 192 -8.34 4.58 -3.65
N ASN A 193 -7.38 5.32 -3.06
CA ASN A 193 -6.49 4.79 -2.02
C ASN A 193 -7.08 5.02 -0.63
N ASN A 194 -7.08 3.99 0.21
CA ASN A 194 -7.52 4.10 1.60
C ASN A 194 -6.79 5.22 2.37
N PRO A 195 -5.45 5.34 2.33
CA PRO A 195 -4.75 6.41 3.03
C PRO A 195 -5.16 7.82 2.56
N ALA A 196 -5.50 8.02 1.28
CA ALA A 196 -5.98 9.32 0.81
C ALA A 196 -7.33 9.70 1.44
N VAL A 197 -8.24 8.73 1.53
CA VAL A 197 -9.55 8.89 2.15
C VAL A 197 -9.41 9.15 3.66
N GLU A 198 -8.61 8.36 4.35
CA GLU A 198 -8.43 8.48 5.81
C GLU A 198 -7.76 9.80 6.19
N ARG A 199 -6.72 10.24 5.45
CA ARG A 199 -6.05 11.52 5.72
C ARG A 199 -6.96 12.73 5.49
N LEU A 200 -7.83 12.69 4.47
CA LEU A 200 -8.87 13.72 4.30
C LEU A 200 -9.93 13.67 5.42
N ASN A 201 -10.32 12.48 5.88
CA ASN A 201 -11.25 12.34 7.00
C ASN A 201 -10.65 12.88 8.30
N GLY A 202 -9.36 12.66 8.55
CA GLY A 202 -8.65 13.25 9.69
C GLY A 202 -8.70 14.78 9.66
N LEU A 203 -8.42 15.40 8.51
CA LEU A 203 -8.59 16.85 8.33
C LEU A 203 -10.02 17.30 8.66
N LYS A 204 -11.03 16.61 8.10
CA LYS A 204 -12.45 16.95 8.36
C LYS A 204 -12.86 16.76 9.83
N ASN A 205 -12.26 15.79 10.52
CA ASN A 205 -12.50 15.61 11.96
C ASN A 205 -11.94 16.79 12.76
N ALA A 206 -10.73 17.24 12.45
CA ALA A 206 -10.13 18.40 13.11
C ALA A 206 -10.96 19.67 12.91
N LEU A 207 -11.57 19.88 11.74
CA LEU A 207 -12.43 21.05 11.46
C LEU A 207 -13.60 21.19 12.44
N LYS A 208 -14.09 20.11 13.03
CA LYS A 208 -15.22 20.15 13.97
C LYS A 208 -14.92 21.01 15.21
N ASP A 209 -13.64 21.09 15.60
CA ASP A 209 -13.20 21.87 16.77
C ASP A 209 -12.65 23.26 16.41
N PHE A 210 -12.59 23.59 15.12
CA PHE A 210 -12.10 24.87 14.61
C PHE A 210 -13.13 25.55 13.69
N PRO A 211 -14.25 26.05 14.23
CA PRO A 211 -15.41 26.50 13.44
C PRO A 211 -15.15 27.76 12.58
N LYS A 212 -14.00 28.44 12.77
CA LYS A 212 -13.58 29.56 11.93
C LYS A 212 -12.57 29.18 10.85
N VAL A 213 -12.16 27.90 10.79
CA VAL A 213 -11.35 27.36 9.71
C VAL A 213 -12.28 26.78 8.66
N GLU A 214 -12.10 27.19 7.40
CA GLU A 214 -12.89 26.74 6.25
C GLU A 214 -12.05 25.86 5.34
N LEU A 215 -12.52 24.67 5.01
CA LEU A 215 -11.93 23.86 3.93
C LEU A 215 -12.39 24.46 2.59
N LEU A 216 -11.50 25.21 1.94
CA LEU A 216 -11.79 25.89 0.67
C LEU A 216 -11.91 24.90 -0.48
N ASP A 217 -11.01 23.90 -0.51
CA ASP A 217 -11.00 22.86 -1.54
C ASP A 217 -10.21 21.62 -1.10
N ALA A 218 -10.53 20.48 -1.74
CA ALA A 218 -9.84 19.20 -1.54
C ALA A 218 -9.81 18.42 -2.85
N GLU A 219 -8.65 18.38 -3.52
CA GLU A 219 -8.47 17.71 -4.79
C GLU A 219 -7.28 16.73 -4.77
N PRO A 220 -7.29 15.67 -5.61
CA PRO A 220 -6.20 14.71 -5.70
C PRO A 220 -4.99 15.32 -6.44
N ALA A 221 -3.80 15.09 -5.89
CA ALA A 221 -2.50 15.33 -6.51
C ALA A 221 -1.73 14.01 -6.72
N ASP A 222 -2.40 12.87 -6.53
CA ASP A 222 -1.96 11.51 -6.88
C ASP A 222 -0.59 11.12 -6.31
N TRP A 223 -0.23 11.60 -5.11
CA TRP A 223 1.07 11.38 -4.44
C TRP A 223 2.27 11.97 -5.18
N ASP A 224 2.04 12.88 -6.14
CA ASP A 224 3.02 13.37 -7.10
C ASP A 224 3.41 14.83 -6.84
N THR A 225 4.72 15.12 -6.88
CA THR A 225 5.27 16.46 -6.63
C THR A 225 4.83 17.46 -7.70
N GLN A 226 4.87 17.09 -8.99
CA GLN A 226 4.53 18.02 -10.08
C GLN A 226 3.03 18.32 -10.10
N LYS A 227 2.20 17.30 -9.85
CA LYS A 227 0.75 17.51 -9.68
C LYS A 227 0.45 18.35 -8.45
N GLY A 228 1.19 18.16 -7.36
CA GLY A 228 1.11 19.01 -6.16
C GLY A 228 1.40 20.47 -6.48
N ALA A 229 2.47 20.75 -7.23
CA ALA A 229 2.82 22.11 -7.65
C ALA A 229 1.74 22.71 -8.55
N ALA A 230 1.29 21.99 -9.56
CA ALA A 230 0.27 22.45 -10.50
C ALA A 230 -1.07 22.73 -9.79
N LEU A 231 -1.48 21.85 -8.87
CA LEU A 231 -2.71 22.00 -8.11
C LEU A 231 -2.63 23.18 -7.15
N MET A 232 -1.50 23.38 -6.46
CA MET A 232 -1.31 24.54 -5.57
C MET A 232 -1.37 25.85 -6.36
N ALA A 233 -0.73 25.95 -7.53
CA ALA A 233 -0.83 27.12 -8.39
C ALA A 233 -2.29 27.42 -8.82
N SER A 234 -3.06 26.36 -9.12
CA SER A 234 -4.50 26.47 -9.38
C SER A 234 -5.28 27.00 -8.18
N PHE A 235 -4.99 26.49 -6.98
CA PHE A 235 -5.63 26.95 -5.74
C PHE A 235 -5.30 28.42 -5.45
N LEU A 236 -4.03 28.84 -5.63
CA LEU A 236 -3.64 30.23 -5.49
C LEU A 236 -4.40 31.16 -6.43
N THR A 237 -4.59 30.72 -7.68
CA THR A 237 -5.39 31.47 -8.66
C THR A 237 -6.86 31.60 -8.24
N ARG A 238 -7.45 30.54 -7.69
CA ARG A 238 -8.88 30.50 -7.30
C ARG A 238 -9.18 31.23 -5.97
N TYR A 239 -8.30 31.08 -5.01
CA TYR A 239 -8.56 31.49 -3.63
C TYR A 239 -7.65 32.58 -3.11
N GLY A 240 -6.45 32.78 -3.71
CA GLY A 240 -5.50 33.84 -3.34
C GLY A 240 -5.23 33.91 -1.85
N ASP A 241 -5.34 35.11 -1.29
CA ASP A 241 -5.08 35.40 0.13
C ASP A 241 -6.03 34.73 1.13
N LYS A 242 -7.09 34.07 0.66
CA LYS A 242 -7.96 33.28 1.55
C LYS A 242 -7.26 32.04 2.06
N ILE A 243 -6.27 31.50 1.34
CA ILE A 243 -5.50 30.33 1.78
C ILE A 243 -4.58 30.78 2.93
N LYS A 244 -4.74 30.19 4.09
CA LYS A 244 -3.94 30.43 5.29
C LYS A 244 -3.16 29.19 5.75
N GLY A 245 -3.43 28.03 5.14
CA GLY A 245 -2.71 26.81 5.42
C GLY A 245 -2.94 25.74 4.37
N VAL A 246 -2.01 24.79 4.29
CA VAL A 246 -2.04 23.70 3.32
C VAL A 246 -1.87 22.38 4.04
N HIS A 247 -2.81 21.46 3.80
CA HIS A 247 -2.74 20.08 4.27
C HIS A 247 -2.39 19.18 3.08
N CYS A 248 -1.18 18.63 3.09
CA CYS A 248 -0.69 17.72 2.05
C CYS A 248 -0.86 16.27 2.52
N ALA A 249 -1.43 15.44 1.66
CA ALA A 249 -1.63 14.04 1.98
C ALA A 249 -0.31 13.27 2.10
N ASN A 250 0.79 13.74 1.46
CA ASN A 250 2.13 13.21 1.69
C ASN A 250 3.23 14.26 1.47
N ASP A 251 4.48 13.87 1.76
CA ASP A 251 5.66 14.73 1.67
C ASP A 251 5.98 15.13 0.22
N ASN A 252 5.83 14.21 -0.75
CA ASN A 252 6.09 14.53 -2.16
C ASN A 252 5.16 15.64 -2.67
N ILE A 253 3.87 15.61 -2.29
CA ILE A 253 2.92 16.68 -2.61
C ILE A 253 3.37 17.99 -1.95
N ALA A 254 3.84 17.94 -0.69
CA ALA A 254 4.30 19.13 0.03
C ALA A 254 5.50 19.78 -0.64
N TYR A 255 6.42 19.01 -1.22
CA TYR A 255 7.55 19.55 -2.00
C TYR A 255 7.06 20.41 -3.17
N GLY A 256 6.09 19.90 -3.94
CA GLY A 256 5.48 20.66 -5.04
C GLY A 256 4.73 21.90 -4.57
N VAL A 257 4.01 21.80 -3.45
CA VAL A 257 3.34 22.95 -2.82
C VAL A 257 4.33 24.05 -2.47
N ILE A 258 5.46 23.69 -1.84
CA ILE A 258 6.51 24.65 -1.47
C ILE A 258 7.12 25.30 -2.72
N GLU A 259 7.35 24.54 -3.80
CA GLU A 259 7.83 25.10 -5.08
C GLU A 259 6.84 26.14 -5.66
N ALA A 260 5.55 25.81 -5.69
CA ALA A 260 4.52 26.71 -6.19
C ALA A 260 4.40 27.99 -5.36
N LEU A 261 4.46 27.89 -4.03
CA LEU A 261 4.44 29.04 -3.14
C LEU A 261 5.65 29.96 -3.33
N ARG A 262 6.84 29.37 -3.48
CA ARG A 262 8.07 30.15 -3.76
C ARG A 262 8.01 30.87 -5.09
N ALA A 263 7.44 30.24 -6.12
CA ALA A 263 7.26 30.89 -7.44
C ALA A 263 6.40 32.15 -7.37
N GLU A 264 5.43 32.19 -6.46
CA GLU A 264 4.55 33.34 -6.20
C GLU A 264 5.08 34.28 -5.11
N GLY A 265 6.30 34.06 -4.59
CA GLY A 265 6.90 34.86 -3.55
C GLY A 265 6.20 34.74 -2.19
N ILE A 266 5.43 33.67 -1.96
CA ILE A 266 4.73 33.41 -0.71
C ILE A 266 5.67 32.63 0.22
N GLU A 267 6.07 33.28 1.30
CA GLU A 267 6.87 32.70 2.36
C GLU A 267 6.01 32.43 3.61
N ASN A 268 6.47 31.49 4.44
CA ASN A 268 5.88 31.20 5.75
C ASN A 268 4.41 30.71 5.73
N MET A 269 3.94 30.11 4.61
CA MET A 269 2.65 29.42 4.59
C MET A 269 2.71 28.20 5.53
N PRO A 270 1.81 28.05 6.49
CA PRO A 270 1.70 26.85 7.31
C PRO A 270 1.39 25.61 6.46
N ILE A 271 2.21 24.57 6.53
CA ILE A 271 2.08 23.33 5.76
C ILE A 271 2.30 22.14 6.68
N VAL A 272 1.48 21.09 6.52
CA VAL A 272 1.70 19.77 7.12
C VAL A 272 1.71 18.71 6.04
N ALA A 273 2.43 17.60 6.30
CA ALA A 273 2.59 16.53 5.35
C ALA A 273 2.55 15.15 6.03
N TYR A 274 2.90 14.09 5.30
CA TYR A 274 2.85 12.70 5.75
C TYR A 274 3.91 11.88 5.01
N ASP A 275 4.51 10.86 5.58
CA ASP A 275 5.46 9.83 5.21
C ASP A 275 6.71 9.86 6.07
N GLY A 276 7.17 11.05 6.55
CA GLY A 276 8.39 11.20 7.34
C GLY A 276 9.67 10.97 6.53
N ASN A 277 9.65 11.35 5.26
CA ASN A 277 10.82 11.24 4.39
C ASN A 277 11.99 12.10 4.91
N PRO A 278 13.25 11.72 4.67
CA PRO A 278 14.42 12.46 5.20
C PRO A 278 14.42 13.95 4.90
N GLU A 279 14.02 14.34 3.68
CA GLU A 279 13.91 15.74 3.25
C GLU A 279 12.79 16.47 4.00
N ALA A 280 11.62 15.82 4.17
CA ALA A 280 10.50 16.43 4.91
C ALA A 280 10.85 16.63 6.40
N VAL A 281 11.55 15.67 7.02
CA VAL A 281 12.04 15.83 8.40
C VAL A 281 13.03 16.99 8.51
N GLN A 282 13.91 17.16 7.52
CA GLN A 282 14.81 18.33 7.48
C GLN A 282 13.99 19.63 7.31
N MET A 283 12.97 19.65 6.46
CA MET A 283 12.05 20.80 6.30
C MET A 283 11.28 21.12 7.58
N VAL A 284 10.95 20.11 8.40
CA VAL A 284 10.36 20.33 9.74
C VAL A 284 11.38 21.01 10.66
N MET A 285 12.64 20.58 10.64
CA MET A 285 13.72 21.20 11.43
C MET A 285 13.98 22.65 11.01
N ASP A 286 13.87 22.94 9.72
CA ASP A 286 14.10 24.26 9.12
C ASP A 286 12.85 25.16 9.19
N GLY A 287 11.71 24.66 9.70
CA GLY A 287 10.46 25.41 9.84
C GLY A 287 9.66 25.61 8.55
N GLN A 288 10.00 24.92 7.47
CA GLN A 288 9.25 24.94 6.19
C GLN A 288 8.02 24.04 6.22
N LEU A 289 8.04 22.99 7.04
CA LEU A 289 6.90 22.15 7.40
C LEU A 289 6.67 22.24 8.90
N LEU A 290 5.41 22.20 9.32
CA LEU A 290 5.05 22.16 10.74
C LEU A 290 5.18 20.76 11.33
N ALA A 291 4.82 19.74 10.54
CA ALA A 291 4.86 18.34 10.93
C ALA A 291 4.79 17.42 9.72
N THR A 292 5.31 16.22 9.90
CA THR A 292 5.07 15.04 9.05
C THR A 292 4.80 13.83 9.93
N VAL A 293 4.26 12.73 9.37
CA VAL A 293 4.00 11.48 10.09
C VAL A 293 4.79 10.36 9.46
N PHE A 294 5.70 9.79 10.21
CA PHE A 294 6.51 8.65 9.77
C PHE A 294 5.77 7.33 9.97
N THR A 295 5.78 6.48 8.96
CA THR A 295 5.09 5.17 8.95
C THR A 295 6.04 3.98 9.00
N ASN A 296 7.32 4.22 9.27
CA ASN A 296 8.37 3.20 9.30
C ASN A 296 8.41 2.30 8.04
N PRO A 297 8.58 2.88 6.85
CA PRO A 297 8.50 2.15 5.59
C PRO A 297 9.55 1.05 5.46
N HIS A 298 10.73 1.22 6.06
CA HIS A 298 11.77 0.20 6.07
C HIS A 298 11.30 -1.08 6.80
N TRP A 299 10.75 -0.93 8.01
CA TRP A 299 10.19 -2.07 8.72
C TRP A 299 9.03 -2.69 7.93
N GLY A 300 8.09 -1.87 7.46
CA GLY A 300 6.94 -2.32 6.70
C GLY A 300 7.30 -3.14 5.46
N GLY A 301 8.32 -2.70 4.74
CA GLY A 301 8.83 -3.39 3.55
C GLY A 301 9.46 -4.74 3.86
N GLY A 302 10.26 -4.79 4.91
CA GLY A 302 10.94 -6.02 5.33
C GLY A 302 9.99 -7.05 5.90
N ILE A 303 9.07 -6.62 6.79
CA ILE A 303 8.13 -7.54 7.45
C ILE A 303 7.11 -8.13 6.46
N SER A 304 6.66 -7.35 5.48
CA SER A 304 5.75 -7.86 4.44
C SER A 304 6.41 -8.95 3.60
N ALA A 305 7.69 -8.76 3.22
CA ALA A 305 8.45 -9.78 2.51
C ALA A 305 8.72 -11.00 3.39
N ALA A 306 9.03 -10.81 4.69
CA ALA A 306 9.29 -11.88 5.64
C ALA A 306 8.05 -12.75 5.86
N LEU A 307 6.88 -12.15 6.09
CA LEU A 307 5.63 -12.88 6.27
C LEU A 307 5.31 -13.75 5.04
N ALA A 308 5.36 -13.17 3.84
CA ALA A 308 5.11 -13.92 2.61
C ALA A 308 6.11 -15.07 2.42
N TYR A 309 7.39 -14.82 2.68
CA TYR A 309 8.45 -15.84 2.55
C TYR A 309 8.30 -16.97 3.56
N HIS A 310 8.12 -16.64 4.85
CA HIS A 310 8.00 -17.65 5.91
C HIS A 310 6.74 -18.49 5.78
N ALA A 311 5.64 -17.93 5.27
CA ALA A 311 4.45 -18.68 4.90
C ALA A 311 4.74 -19.63 3.72
N ALA A 312 5.44 -19.15 2.70
CA ALA A 312 5.79 -19.94 1.52
C ALA A 312 6.65 -21.16 1.86
N ILE A 313 7.64 -21.01 2.74
CA ILE A 313 8.51 -22.12 3.17
C ILE A 313 7.95 -22.95 4.34
N GLY A 314 6.73 -22.64 4.80
CA GLY A 314 6.02 -23.39 5.85
C GLY A 314 6.57 -23.21 7.27
N THR A 315 7.42 -22.21 7.52
CA THR A 315 7.89 -21.85 8.89
C THR A 315 6.97 -20.90 9.62
N PHE A 316 5.97 -20.37 8.93
CA PHE A 316 4.85 -19.59 9.44
C PHE A 316 3.56 -20.11 8.80
N LYS A 317 2.50 -20.27 9.61
CA LYS A 317 1.22 -20.80 9.15
C LYS A 317 0.09 -19.79 9.39
N PRO A 318 -0.25 -19.01 8.36
CA PRO A 318 -1.27 -17.96 8.48
C PRO A 318 -2.61 -18.46 9.01
N SER A 319 -3.06 -19.67 8.66
CA SER A 319 -4.33 -20.24 9.14
C SER A 319 -4.35 -20.60 10.62
N GLU A 320 -3.19 -20.71 11.27
CA GLU A 320 -3.07 -20.95 12.72
C GLU A 320 -3.02 -19.63 13.52
N GLU A 321 -2.90 -18.48 12.84
CA GLU A 321 -2.80 -17.16 13.46
C GLU A 321 -4.17 -16.52 13.71
N PRO A 322 -4.29 -15.72 14.78
CA PRO A 322 -5.49 -14.93 14.99
C PRO A 322 -5.64 -13.82 13.94
N LYS A 323 -6.84 -13.28 13.79
CA LYS A 323 -7.13 -12.28 12.74
C LYS A 323 -6.29 -11.01 12.86
N GLU A 324 -5.96 -10.59 14.08
CA GLU A 324 -5.08 -9.46 14.36
C GLU A 324 -3.64 -9.62 13.86
N HIS A 325 -3.22 -10.83 13.55
CA HIS A 325 -1.94 -11.16 12.91
C HIS A 325 -2.07 -11.25 11.38
N ARG A 326 -3.29 -11.30 10.88
CA ARG A 326 -3.58 -11.37 9.45
C ARG A 326 -3.94 -9.99 8.88
N GLU A 327 -4.53 -9.12 9.69
CA GLU A 327 -4.85 -7.73 9.36
C GLU A 327 -4.45 -6.81 10.50
N PHE A 328 -3.42 -6.01 10.33
CA PHE A 328 -2.85 -5.20 11.39
C PHE A 328 -2.36 -3.83 10.92
N TYR A 329 -2.30 -2.90 11.87
CA TYR A 329 -1.72 -1.59 11.64
C TYR A 329 -0.21 -1.60 11.86
N GLY A 330 0.54 -0.96 10.94
CA GLY A 330 1.92 -0.56 11.15
C GLY A 330 2.05 0.62 12.12
N PRO A 331 3.27 0.86 12.66
CA PRO A 331 3.51 1.95 13.59
C PRO A 331 3.51 3.31 12.90
N THR A 332 3.00 4.36 13.58
CA THR A 332 3.10 5.75 13.16
C THR A 332 3.81 6.59 14.21
N ILE A 333 4.60 7.57 13.78
CA ILE A 333 5.27 8.55 14.64
C ILE A 333 5.02 9.95 14.08
N LEU A 334 4.35 10.79 14.86
CA LEU A 334 4.22 12.20 14.52
C LEU A 334 5.57 12.90 14.77
N VAL A 335 6.10 13.57 13.74
CA VAL A 335 7.36 14.31 13.78
C VAL A 335 7.08 15.80 13.70
N THR A 336 7.48 16.52 14.73
CA THR A 336 7.37 17.98 14.83
C THR A 336 8.76 18.59 15.07
N ALA A 337 8.90 19.91 14.98
CA ALA A 337 10.16 20.59 15.24
C ALA A 337 10.78 20.24 16.61
N LYS A 338 9.95 19.86 17.58
CA LYS A 338 10.39 19.47 18.92
C LYS A 338 11.16 18.15 18.90
N ASP A 339 10.75 17.21 18.05
CA ASP A 339 11.22 15.82 18.09
C ASP A 339 12.09 15.47 16.88
N ALA A 340 12.10 16.32 15.83
CA ALA A 340 12.68 16.01 14.52
C ALA A 340 14.17 15.65 14.58
N ALA A 341 14.97 16.33 15.41
CA ALA A 341 16.40 16.05 15.52
C ALA A 341 16.69 14.67 16.13
N GLU A 342 16.00 14.32 17.22
CA GLU A 342 16.10 13.00 17.86
C GLU A 342 15.57 11.91 16.93
N PHE A 343 14.43 12.17 16.30
CA PHE A 343 13.84 11.26 15.32
C PHE A 343 14.80 10.98 14.15
N LYS A 344 15.40 12.03 13.58
CA LYS A 344 16.36 11.92 12.48
C LYS A 344 17.56 11.05 12.86
N ALA A 345 18.17 11.30 14.01
CA ALA A 345 19.29 10.51 14.50
C ALA A 345 18.95 9.03 14.69
N LYS A 346 17.73 8.73 15.15
CA LYS A 346 17.28 7.37 15.47
C LYS A 346 16.82 6.56 14.26
N TYR A 347 16.15 7.18 13.29
CA TYR A 347 15.45 6.47 12.21
C TYR A 347 15.99 6.76 10.80
N LEU A 348 16.70 7.86 10.60
CA LEU A 348 17.17 8.29 9.28
C LEU A 348 18.69 8.24 9.15
N ASP A 349 19.44 8.71 10.14
CA ASP A 349 20.92 8.69 10.11
C ASP A 349 21.46 7.28 10.42
N SER A 350 20.74 6.50 11.21
CA SER A 350 21.01 5.09 11.45
C SER A 350 19.73 4.30 11.35
N VAL A 351 19.52 3.61 10.21
CA VAL A 351 18.33 2.77 10.02
C VAL A 351 18.33 1.67 11.08
N PRO A 352 17.25 1.52 11.89
CA PRO A 352 17.16 0.49 12.89
C PRO A 352 17.28 -0.92 12.30
N THR A 353 17.98 -1.80 13.02
CA THR A 353 18.00 -3.22 12.68
C THR A 353 16.79 -3.91 13.29
N TYR A 354 16.10 -4.71 12.50
CA TYR A 354 14.92 -5.45 12.93
C TYR A 354 15.18 -6.95 12.95
N ASP A 355 14.56 -7.65 13.92
CA ASP A 355 14.42 -9.10 13.86
C ASP A 355 13.22 -9.42 12.95
N TRP A 356 13.50 -9.91 11.75
CA TRP A 356 12.47 -10.24 10.76
C TRP A 356 11.65 -11.49 11.10
N LYS A 357 11.87 -12.09 12.28
CA LYS A 357 11.03 -13.16 12.86
C LYS A 357 10.10 -12.63 13.94
N ASP A 358 10.35 -11.43 14.45
CA ASP A 358 9.40 -10.70 15.29
C ASP A 358 8.41 -9.95 14.40
N PHE A 359 7.42 -10.68 13.88
CA PHE A 359 6.49 -10.17 12.89
C PHE A 359 5.60 -9.03 13.42
N TRP A 360 5.32 -9.00 14.71
CA TRP A 360 4.31 -8.10 15.28
C TRP A 360 4.84 -7.13 16.33
N GLY A 361 6.10 -7.22 16.76
CA GLY A 361 6.64 -6.38 17.81
C GLY A 361 6.39 -4.88 17.60
N PRO A 362 6.68 -4.31 16.42
CA PRO A 362 6.37 -2.91 16.12
C PRO A 362 4.92 -2.62 15.70
N SER A 363 4.04 -3.64 15.54
CA SER A 363 2.67 -3.44 15.07
C SER A 363 1.82 -2.63 16.05
N ASN A 364 0.78 -1.96 15.53
CA ASN A 364 -0.11 -1.09 16.30
C ASN A 364 -1.56 -1.63 16.37
N GLY A 365 -1.69 -2.94 16.55
CA GLY A 365 -2.97 -3.62 16.75
C GLY A 365 -3.72 -3.94 15.46
N GLN A 366 -4.94 -4.48 15.63
CA GLN A 366 -5.78 -4.98 14.55
C GLN A 366 -6.44 -3.84 13.78
N ILE A 367 -6.58 -3.99 12.46
CA ILE A 367 -7.35 -3.08 11.60
C ILE A 367 -8.81 -3.05 12.05
N GLN A 368 -9.34 -1.83 12.22
CA GLN A 368 -10.71 -1.57 12.60
C GLN A 368 -11.50 -1.11 11.36
N TYR A 369 -12.49 -1.88 10.97
CA TYR A 369 -13.40 -1.51 9.89
C TYR A 369 -14.58 -0.72 10.45
N LYS A 370 -14.95 0.36 9.74
CA LYS A 370 -16.15 1.13 10.08
C LYS A 370 -17.37 0.30 9.68
N SER A 371 -18.24 0.02 10.66
CA SER A 371 -19.51 -0.69 10.47
C SER A 371 -20.52 0.16 9.70
#